data_2c7910a52a11840ae7419978b9787115
#
_entry.id   2c7910a52a11840ae7419978b9787115
#
_cell.length_a   1.000
_cell.length_b   1.000
_cell.length_c   1.000
_cell.angle_alpha   90.00
_cell.angle_beta   90.00
_cell.angle_gamma   90.00
#
_symmetry.space_group_name_H-M   'P 1'
#
loop_
_entity.id
_entity.type
_entity.pdbx_description
1 polymer ?
#
loop_
_entity_poly.entity_id
_entity_poly.type
_entity_poly.pdbx_seq_one_letter_code
_entity_poly.pdbx_strand_id
1 'polypeptide(L)'
;MISFDEQLRDRIRVNLGAHQRLAQPLEGRRHAAVAIVLIDSDVVRDDDDPVVAVDMSIVPGEPRDPQGRPLDGRMVGVAGGGAFLLCRRAARLRRHAGQWALPGGRLDAGETPVEAAVREVREELGLSLGSEDVLGWLDDYPTRSGFVITPVVLWGPADPAIVPAPDEVLAVYRIGLHALLDSDPRFLTIPESDQPILQLPLGNDLIHAPTAAVLYQFRQVALRGQADERVHHIGEPVFAWR
;
A
#
# COMPACT_ATOMS: atom_id res chain seq x y z
N MET A 1 13.94 10.69 -10.04
CA MET A 1 14.07 9.59 -9.06
C MET A 1 14.47 10.12 -7.70
N ILE A 2 14.07 9.48 -6.63
CA ILE A 2 14.39 9.83 -5.24
C ILE A 2 15.43 8.82 -4.76
N SER A 3 16.58 9.28 -4.27
CA SER A 3 17.62 8.38 -3.76
C SER A 3 17.16 7.67 -2.48
N PHE A 4 17.53 6.39 -2.34
CA PHE A 4 17.33 5.65 -1.10
C PHE A 4 18.58 5.86 -0.21
N ASP A 5 18.49 6.84 0.69
CA ASP A 5 19.61 7.27 1.54
C ASP A 5 19.12 7.75 2.91
N GLU A 6 20.06 8.03 3.81
CA GLU A 6 19.75 8.52 5.15
C GLU A 6 19.01 9.87 5.13
N GLN A 7 19.20 10.72 4.11
CA GLN A 7 18.49 11.97 3.99
C GLN A 7 17.00 11.76 3.72
N LEU A 8 16.65 10.79 2.88
CA LEU A 8 15.27 10.36 2.66
C LEU A 8 14.67 9.78 3.94
N ARG A 9 15.42 8.90 4.62
CA ARG A 9 15.02 8.28 5.88
C ARG A 9 14.67 9.30 6.94
N ASP A 10 15.56 10.27 7.17
CA ASP A 10 15.39 11.33 8.17
C ASP A 10 14.21 12.24 7.81
N ARG A 11 14.06 12.62 6.55
CA ARG A 11 12.92 13.42 6.08
C ARG A 11 11.59 12.72 6.36
N ILE A 12 11.47 11.43 6.02
CA ILE A 12 10.26 10.64 6.27
C ILE A 12 9.98 10.55 7.77
N ARG A 13 11.01 10.27 8.58
CA ARG A 13 10.88 10.21 10.05
C ARG A 13 10.40 11.52 10.65
N VAL A 14 10.95 12.64 10.20
CA VAL A 14 10.54 13.98 10.66
C VAL A 14 9.09 14.26 10.28
N ASN A 15 8.71 13.98 9.03
CA ASN A 15 7.35 14.22 8.55
C ASN A 15 6.32 13.35 9.29
N LEU A 16 6.61 12.07 9.49
CA LEU A 16 5.75 11.16 10.27
C LEU A 16 5.68 11.57 11.75
N GLY A 17 6.79 12.07 12.32
CA GLY A 17 6.82 12.59 13.69
C GLY A 17 6.00 13.87 13.90
N ALA A 18 5.80 14.67 12.85
CA ALA A 18 4.93 15.84 12.87
C ALA A 18 3.43 15.48 12.70
N HIS A 19 3.13 14.29 12.21
CA HIS A 19 1.77 13.81 12.02
C HIS A 19 1.18 13.27 13.33
N GLN A 20 0.08 13.87 13.78
CA GLN A 20 -0.67 13.35 14.90
C GLN A 20 -1.62 12.24 14.42
N ARG A 21 -1.20 10.97 14.61
CA ARG A 21 -2.01 9.82 14.22
C ARG A 21 -3.41 9.86 14.82
N LEU A 22 -4.41 9.64 13.96
CA LEU A 22 -5.81 9.44 14.36
C LEU A 22 -6.06 7.95 14.55
N ALA A 23 -6.10 7.49 15.80
CA ALA A 23 -6.52 6.13 16.12
C ALA A 23 -8.05 5.99 16.01
N GLN A 24 -8.51 4.88 15.44
CA GLN A 24 -9.94 4.57 15.31
C GLN A 24 -10.39 3.56 16.36
N PRO A 25 -11.55 3.74 17.00
CA PRO A 25 -12.10 2.75 17.90
C PRO A 25 -12.46 1.47 17.14
N LEU A 26 -12.20 0.31 17.76
CA LEU A 26 -12.50 -0.97 17.13
C LEU A 26 -14.01 -1.21 16.95
N GLU A 27 -14.84 -0.86 17.92
CA GLU A 27 -16.31 -0.97 17.86
C GLU A 27 -16.78 -2.35 17.36
N GLY A 28 -16.14 -3.41 17.84
CA GLY A 28 -16.41 -4.80 17.42
C GLY A 28 -15.71 -5.24 16.13
N ARG A 29 -14.98 -4.34 15.46
CA ARG A 29 -14.10 -4.69 14.34
C ARG A 29 -12.83 -5.38 14.84
N ARG A 30 -12.20 -6.12 13.94
CA ARG A 30 -10.91 -6.76 14.20
C ARG A 30 -9.77 -5.78 13.92
N HIS A 31 -8.71 -5.84 14.72
CA HIS A 31 -7.52 -5.04 14.46
C HIS A 31 -6.60 -5.75 13.47
N ALA A 32 -6.05 -4.99 12.53
CA ALA A 32 -5.06 -5.44 11.56
C ALA A 32 -3.94 -4.40 11.44
N ALA A 33 -2.77 -4.81 10.96
CA ALA A 33 -1.69 -3.90 10.63
C ALA A 33 -1.17 -4.19 9.23
N VAL A 34 -0.71 -3.14 8.55
CA VAL A 34 -0.03 -3.25 7.25
C VAL A 34 1.30 -2.50 7.31
N ALA A 35 2.29 -2.98 6.55
CA ALA A 35 3.61 -2.37 6.49
C ALA A 35 3.82 -1.65 5.16
N ILE A 36 4.27 -0.39 5.23
CA ILE A 36 4.90 0.31 4.10
C ILE A 36 6.41 0.11 4.29
N VAL A 37 6.96 -0.91 3.64
CA VAL A 37 8.39 -1.23 3.73
C VAL A 37 9.14 -0.47 2.67
N LEU A 38 10.04 0.43 3.09
CA LEU A 38 10.88 1.24 2.21
C LEU A 38 12.20 0.53 1.94
N ILE A 39 12.56 0.44 0.68
CA ILE A 39 13.77 -0.22 0.16
C ILE A 39 14.31 0.57 -1.03
N ASP A 40 15.42 0.11 -1.63
CA ASP A 40 15.88 0.62 -2.91
C ASP A 40 15.35 -0.22 -4.09
N SER A 41 15.30 0.39 -5.26
CA SER A 41 14.85 -0.23 -6.50
C SER A 41 15.75 0.14 -7.66
N ASP A 42 16.04 -0.83 -8.51
CA ASP A 42 16.81 -0.67 -9.74
C ASP A 42 15.87 -0.65 -10.96
N VAL A 43 15.99 0.38 -11.80
CA VAL A 43 15.11 0.57 -12.98
C VAL A 43 15.18 -0.60 -13.96
N VAL A 44 16.36 -1.23 -14.11
CA VAL A 44 16.54 -2.30 -15.11
C VAL A 44 16.06 -3.64 -14.57
N ARG A 45 16.35 -3.90 -13.29
CA ARG A 45 16.02 -5.19 -12.66
C ARG A 45 14.57 -5.29 -12.23
N ASP A 46 14.02 -4.19 -11.70
CA ASP A 46 12.77 -4.23 -10.93
C ASP A 46 11.55 -3.70 -11.73
N ASP A 47 11.73 -3.28 -12.99
CA ASP A 47 10.64 -2.75 -13.82
C ASP A 47 9.95 -3.81 -14.72
N ASP A 48 10.25 -5.09 -14.49
CA ASP A 48 9.59 -6.19 -15.20
C ASP A 48 8.39 -6.70 -14.40
N ASP A 49 7.21 -6.74 -15.05
CA ASP A 49 6.00 -7.27 -14.42
C ASP A 49 5.92 -8.79 -14.64
N PRO A 50 6.08 -9.61 -13.60
CA PRO A 50 6.03 -11.06 -13.70
C PRO A 50 4.62 -11.59 -14.01
N VAL A 51 3.58 -10.76 -13.94
CA VAL A 51 2.19 -11.17 -14.18
C VAL A 51 1.76 -10.77 -15.59
N VAL A 52 1.60 -11.76 -16.46
CA VAL A 52 1.40 -11.58 -17.91
C VAL A 52 0.01 -11.02 -18.27
N ALA A 53 -1.02 -11.26 -17.48
CA ALA A 53 -2.37 -10.77 -17.76
C ALA A 53 -3.19 -10.60 -16.48
N VAL A 54 -3.90 -9.50 -16.39
CA VAL A 54 -4.85 -9.22 -15.32
C VAL A 54 -6.23 -9.04 -15.93
N ASP A 55 -7.23 -9.67 -15.32
CA ASP A 55 -8.62 -9.42 -15.70
C ASP A 55 -9.07 -8.04 -15.17
N MET A 56 -9.02 -7.04 -16.03
CA MET A 56 -9.44 -5.68 -15.70
C MET A 56 -10.99 -5.52 -15.73
N SER A 57 -11.73 -6.55 -16.14
CA SER A 57 -13.21 -6.50 -16.16
C SER A 57 -13.86 -6.40 -14.77
N ILE A 58 -13.11 -6.80 -13.73
CA ILE A 58 -13.55 -6.67 -12.33
C ILE A 58 -13.42 -5.24 -11.79
N VAL A 59 -12.68 -4.37 -12.47
CA VAL A 59 -12.50 -2.98 -12.06
C VAL A 59 -13.67 -2.14 -12.58
N PRO A 60 -14.43 -1.43 -11.74
CA PRO A 60 -15.56 -0.64 -12.18
C PRO A 60 -15.16 0.42 -13.22
N GLY A 61 -15.90 0.47 -14.34
CA GLY A 61 -15.85 1.58 -15.28
C GLY A 61 -14.76 1.51 -16.34
N GLU A 62 -14.38 0.36 -16.86
CA GLU A 62 -13.32 0.23 -17.88
C GLU A 62 -12.11 1.15 -17.57
N PRO A 63 -11.18 0.71 -16.72
CA PRO A 63 -10.09 1.56 -16.24
C PRO A 63 -9.27 2.10 -17.41
N ARG A 64 -9.20 3.42 -17.49
CA ARG A 64 -8.50 4.15 -18.56
C ARG A 64 -7.54 5.17 -17.93
N ASP A 65 -6.44 5.41 -18.60
CA ASP A 65 -5.53 6.49 -18.23
C ASP A 65 -6.17 7.88 -18.51
N PRO A 66 -5.53 8.99 -18.11
CA PRO A 66 -6.03 10.34 -18.40
C PRO A 66 -6.17 10.67 -19.89
N GLN A 67 -5.47 9.92 -20.77
CA GLN A 67 -5.53 10.05 -22.21
C GLN A 67 -6.61 9.16 -22.85
N GLY A 68 -7.39 8.43 -22.02
CA GLY A 68 -8.48 7.55 -22.45
C GLY A 68 -8.05 6.17 -22.97
N ARG A 69 -6.78 5.78 -22.81
CA ARG A 69 -6.27 4.46 -23.21
C ARG A 69 -6.67 3.42 -22.18
N PRO A 70 -7.08 2.20 -22.57
CA PRO A 70 -7.36 1.13 -21.63
C PRO A 70 -6.12 0.79 -20.82
N LEU A 71 -6.32 0.57 -19.51
CA LEU A 71 -5.29 0.02 -18.62
C LEU A 71 -5.29 -1.51 -18.75
N ASP A 72 -4.11 -2.12 -18.75
CA ASP A 72 -3.92 -3.58 -18.86
C ASP A 72 -3.61 -4.26 -17.53
N GLY A 73 -3.61 -3.49 -16.44
CA GLY A 73 -3.36 -3.98 -15.08
C GLY A 73 -1.88 -4.30 -14.77
N ARG A 74 -0.96 -3.92 -15.65
CA ARG A 74 0.48 -4.17 -15.47
C ARG A 74 1.15 -3.08 -14.63
N MET A 75 2.09 -3.49 -13.81
CA MET A 75 2.88 -2.59 -12.97
C MET A 75 4.25 -2.37 -13.62
N VAL A 76 4.31 -1.51 -14.62
CA VAL A 76 5.52 -1.20 -15.40
C VAL A 76 5.81 0.30 -15.38
N GLY A 77 7.06 0.71 -15.58
CA GLY A 77 7.49 2.10 -15.57
C GLY A 77 7.47 2.74 -14.18
N VAL A 78 7.52 1.95 -13.12
CA VAL A 78 7.36 2.41 -11.73
C VAL A 78 8.60 2.20 -10.88
N ALA A 79 9.60 1.43 -11.33
CA ALA A 79 10.80 1.13 -10.58
C ALA A 79 11.81 2.29 -10.55
N GLY A 80 12.72 2.26 -9.58
CA GLY A 80 13.91 3.11 -9.49
C GLY A 80 14.01 4.01 -8.27
N GLY A 81 15.18 3.97 -7.63
CA GLY A 81 15.52 4.72 -6.42
C GLY A 81 14.76 4.25 -5.19
N GLY A 82 14.58 5.13 -4.21
CA GLY A 82 13.78 4.80 -3.04
C GLY A 82 12.39 4.35 -3.44
N ALA A 83 11.96 3.18 -2.94
CA ALA A 83 10.77 2.48 -3.32
C ALA A 83 10.05 1.89 -2.10
N PHE A 84 8.81 1.45 -2.28
CA PHE A 84 8.09 0.64 -1.30
C PHE A 84 7.67 -0.70 -1.89
N LEU A 85 7.48 -1.69 -1.02
CA LEU A 85 7.00 -3.01 -1.43
C LEU A 85 5.48 -3.00 -1.55
N LEU A 86 4.98 -3.48 -2.70
CA LEU A 86 3.56 -3.70 -2.96
C LEU A 86 3.35 -5.13 -3.43
N CYS A 87 2.37 -5.81 -2.85
CA CYS A 87 2.08 -7.20 -3.14
C CYS A 87 0.86 -7.34 -4.04
N ARG A 88 0.88 -8.34 -4.92
CA ARG A 88 -0.31 -8.86 -5.58
C ARG A 88 -0.72 -10.15 -4.87
N ARG A 89 -1.95 -10.19 -4.39
CA ARG A 89 -2.46 -11.33 -3.62
C ARG A 89 -2.66 -12.56 -4.50
N ALA A 90 -2.38 -13.74 -3.94
CA ALA A 90 -2.52 -15.00 -4.68
C ALA A 90 -3.96 -15.23 -5.16
N ALA A 91 -4.13 -15.72 -6.40
CA ALA A 91 -5.43 -15.92 -7.04
C ALA A 91 -6.30 -16.98 -6.36
N ARG A 92 -5.70 -17.89 -5.59
CA ARG A 92 -6.39 -18.96 -4.84
C ARG A 92 -7.00 -18.53 -3.51
N LEU A 93 -6.75 -17.31 -3.08
CA LEU A 93 -7.38 -16.78 -1.88
C LEU A 93 -8.89 -16.64 -2.10
N ARG A 94 -9.68 -17.01 -1.10
CA ARG A 94 -11.15 -16.96 -1.16
C ARG A 94 -11.71 -15.54 -1.28
N ARG A 95 -10.93 -14.54 -0.86
CA ARG A 95 -11.29 -13.13 -0.88
C ARG A 95 -10.11 -12.29 -1.38
N HIS A 96 -10.41 -11.23 -2.12
CA HIS A 96 -9.43 -10.27 -2.59
C HIS A 96 -8.30 -10.87 -3.44
N ALA A 97 -8.59 -11.98 -4.15
CA ALA A 97 -7.65 -12.61 -5.08
C ALA A 97 -7.22 -11.63 -6.18
N GLY A 98 -5.92 -11.58 -6.48
CA GLY A 98 -5.37 -10.70 -7.51
C GLY A 98 -5.38 -9.20 -7.18
N GLN A 99 -5.89 -8.79 -6.02
CA GLN A 99 -5.88 -7.39 -5.59
C GLN A 99 -4.51 -6.95 -5.08
N TRP A 100 -4.28 -5.64 -5.17
CA TRP A 100 -3.10 -4.99 -4.61
C TRP A 100 -3.23 -4.84 -3.10
N ALA A 101 -2.17 -5.18 -2.40
CA ALA A 101 -2.11 -5.06 -0.94
C ALA A 101 -0.70 -4.67 -0.47
N LEU A 102 -0.63 -3.94 0.62
CA LEU A 102 0.57 -3.86 1.43
C LEU A 102 0.70 -5.16 2.24
N PRO A 103 1.92 -5.65 2.53
CA PRO A 103 2.10 -6.80 3.40
C PRO A 103 1.45 -6.52 4.76
N GLY A 104 0.70 -7.50 5.28
CA GLY A 104 0.00 -7.28 6.53
C GLY A 104 -1.18 -8.21 6.79
N GLY A 105 -1.63 -8.23 8.02
CA GLY A 105 -2.69 -9.10 8.47
C GLY A 105 -3.28 -8.71 9.83
N ARG A 106 -4.00 -9.66 10.41
CA ARG A 106 -4.65 -9.48 11.72
C ARG A 106 -3.62 -9.52 12.83
N LEU A 107 -3.85 -8.71 13.87
CA LEU A 107 -3.12 -8.84 15.12
C LEU A 107 -3.49 -10.15 15.82
N ASP A 108 -2.50 -10.86 16.31
CA ASP A 108 -2.68 -11.96 17.25
C ASP A 108 -2.99 -11.45 18.66
N ALA A 109 -3.44 -12.34 19.53
CA ALA A 109 -3.82 -11.97 20.90
C ALA A 109 -2.61 -11.41 21.68
N GLY A 110 -2.70 -10.14 22.11
CA GLY A 110 -1.65 -9.45 22.84
C GLY A 110 -0.58 -8.78 21.96
N GLU A 111 -0.69 -8.92 20.64
CA GLU A 111 0.24 -8.33 19.68
C GLU A 111 -0.04 -6.83 19.47
N THR A 112 0.98 -6.04 19.36
CA THR A 112 0.89 -4.63 18.95
C THR A 112 0.84 -4.53 17.41
N PRO A 113 0.36 -3.40 16.84
CA PRO A 113 0.39 -3.20 15.38
C PRO A 113 1.79 -3.28 14.76
N VAL A 114 2.84 -2.89 15.48
CA VAL A 114 4.23 -3.00 15.00
C VAL A 114 4.65 -4.47 14.92
N GLU A 115 4.40 -5.23 15.99
CA GLU A 115 4.73 -6.66 16.01
C GLU A 115 3.99 -7.43 14.91
N ALA A 116 2.70 -7.14 14.70
CA ALA A 116 1.92 -7.73 13.61
C ALA A 116 2.50 -7.37 12.24
N ALA A 117 2.79 -6.09 11.97
CA ALA A 117 3.36 -5.64 10.71
C ALA A 117 4.71 -6.31 10.40
N VAL A 118 5.59 -6.40 11.40
CA VAL A 118 6.91 -7.04 11.27
C VAL A 118 6.78 -8.54 11.06
N ARG A 119 5.89 -9.23 11.79
CA ARG A 119 5.61 -10.66 11.63
C ARG A 119 5.10 -10.96 10.22
N GLU A 120 4.10 -10.21 9.74
CA GLU A 120 3.51 -10.40 8.40
C GLU A 120 4.54 -10.14 7.28
N VAL A 121 5.39 -9.12 7.39
CA VAL A 121 6.50 -8.89 6.45
C VAL A 121 7.44 -10.09 6.40
N ARG A 122 7.74 -10.71 7.53
CA ARG A 122 8.57 -11.91 7.58
C ARG A 122 7.86 -13.11 6.98
N GLU A 123 6.57 -13.32 7.27
CA GLU A 123 5.77 -14.46 6.81
C GLU A 123 5.46 -14.37 5.31
N GLU A 124 5.02 -13.20 4.83
CA GLU A 124 4.63 -13.00 3.44
C GLU A 124 5.82 -12.78 2.49
N LEU A 125 6.91 -12.15 2.96
CA LEU A 125 8.02 -11.71 2.11
C LEU A 125 9.39 -12.32 2.46
N GLY A 126 9.50 -13.07 3.55
CA GLY A 126 10.77 -13.61 4.04
C GLY A 126 11.74 -12.54 4.56
N LEU A 127 11.29 -11.31 4.75
CA LEU A 127 12.13 -10.18 5.16
C LEU A 127 12.04 -9.97 6.68
N SER A 128 13.18 -10.08 7.35
CA SER A 128 13.29 -9.86 8.79
C SER A 128 13.60 -8.39 9.10
N LEU A 129 12.65 -7.71 9.73
CA LEU A 129 12.76 -6.35 10.27
C LEU A 129 12.44 -6.37 11.77
N GLY A 130 12.75 -5.28 12.47
CA GLY A 130 12.48 -5.11 13.89
C GLY A 130 11.79 -3.79 14.23
N SER A 131 11.52 -3.57 15.49
CA SER A 131 10.95 -2.31 15.98
C SER A 131 11.89 -1.11 15.77
N GLU A 132 13.18 -1.34 15.67
CA GLU A 132 14.23 -0.34 15.36
C GLU A 132 14.13 0.20 13.95
N ASP A 133 13.50 -0.55 13.04
CA ASP A 133 13.29 -0.15 11.65
C ASP A 133 12.04 0.72 11.46
N VAL A 134 11.24 0.93 12.50
CA VAL A 134 10.03 1.76 12.44
C VAL A 134 10.40 3.23 12.27
N LEU A 135 9.88 3.85 11.23
CA LEU A 135 9.97 5.30 11.01
C LEU A 135 8.80 6.06 11.62
N GLY A 136 7.63 5.46 11.67
CA GLY A 136 6.41 6.05 12.20
C GLY A 136 5.14 5.33 11.74
N TRP A 137 4.02 6.00 11.90
CA TRP A 137 2.67 5.45 11.74
C TRP A 137 1.80 6.45 10.99
N LEU A 138 0.78 5.93 10.31
CA LEU A 138 -0.29 6.73 9.72
C LEU A 138 -1.60 6.53 10.49
N ASP A 139 -2.67 7.19 10.05
CA ASP A 139 -3.99 7.04 10.66
C ASP A 139 -4.52 5.62 10.49
N ASP A 140 -5.29 5.19 11.48
CA ASP A 140 -6.07 3.97 11.33
C ASP A 140 -7.14 4.14 10.26
N TYR A 141 -7.25 3.12 9.41
CA TYR A 141 -8.27 3.06 8.36
C TYR A 141 -9.35 2.03 8.69
N PRO A 142 -10.60 2.44 8.95
CA PRO A 142 -11.70 1.52 9.20
C PRO A 142 -12.22 0.95 7.87
N THR A 143 -12.21 -0.39 7.74
CA THR A 143 -12.68 -1.07 6.53
C THR A 143 -14.15 -1.48 6.64
N ARG A 144 -14.83 -1.57 5.51
CA ARG A 144 -16.20 -2.15 5.45
C ARG A 144 -16.21 -3.65 5.73
N SER A 145 -15.11 -4.35 5.48
CA SER A 145 -14.95 -5.77 5.78
C SER A 145 -14.79 -6.10 7.27
N GLY A 146 -14.87 -5.09 8.14
CA GLY A 146 -14.87 -5.25 9.59
C GLY A 146 -13.49 -5.28 10.23
N PHE A 147 -12.55 -4.53 9.67
CA PHE A 147 -11.24 -4.31 10.26
C PHE A 147 -10.98 -2.83 10.54
N VAL A 148 -10.09 -2.57 11.48
CA VAL A 148 -9.37 -1.31 11.62
C VAL A 148 -7.91 -1.61 11.28
N ILE A 149 -7.39 -0.99 10.24
CA ILE A 149 -6.03 -1.21 9.76
C ILE A 149 -5.13 -0.10 10.29
N THR A 150 -4.04 -0.46 10.97
CA THR A 150 -2.98 0.46 11.38
C THR A 150 -1.79 0.35 10.40
N PRO A 151 -1.48 1.38 9.60
CA PRO A 151 -0.31 1.39 8.75
C PRO A 151 0.96 1.75 9.53
N VAL A 152 2.00 0.91 9.38
CA VAL A 152 3.33 1.10 9.97
C VAL A 152 4.35 1.34 8.84
N VAL A 153 5.16 2.38 8.94
CA VAL A 153 6.21 2.68 7.96
C VAL A 153 7.54 2.14 8.47
N LEU A 154 8.16 1.26 7.69
CA LEU A 154 9.38 0.55 8.03
C LEU A 154 10.50 0.89 7.03
N TRP A 155 11.72 1.02 7.52
CA TRP A 155 12.92 1.20 6.71
C TRP A 155 13.65 -0.13 6.59
N GLY A 156 13.59 -0.75 5.41
CA GLY A 156 14.27 -2.00 5.12
C GLY A 156 15.71 -1.81 4.64
N PRO A 157 16.45 -2.91 4.41
CA PRO A 157 17.73 -2.87 3.72
C PRO A 157 17.56 -2.37 2.28
N ALA A 158 18.64 -1.84 1.68
CA ALA A 158 18.56 -1.28 0.33
C ALA A 158 18.11 -2.33 -0.70
N ASP A 159 18.77 -3.49 -0.71
CA ASP A 159 18.48 -4.56 -1.67
C ASP A 159 18.22 -5.90 -0.94
N PRO A 160 17.02 -6.05 -0.32
CA PRO A 160 16.70 -7.29 0.38
C PRO A 160 16.40 -8.42 -0.60
N ALA A 161 16.81 -9.63 -0.21
CA ALA A 161 16.29 -10.84 -0.86
C ALA A 161 14.83 -11.03 -0.43
N ILE A 162 13.91 -10.90 -1.37
CA ILE A 162 12.48 -11.13 -1.14
C ILE A 162 12.13 -12.56 -1.52
N VAL A 163 11.51 -13.29 -0.59
CA VAL A 163 11.03 -14.67 -0.78
C VAL A 163 9.52 -14.71 -0.50
N PRO A 164 8.68 -14.45 -1.52
CA PRO A 164 7.24 -14.41 -1.32
C PRO A 164 6.68 -15.76 -0.87
N ALA A 165 5.76 -15.76 0.09
CA ALA A 165 4.99 -16.93 0.47
C ALA A 165 3.98 -17.26 -0.65
N PRO A 166 4.13 -18.37 -1.40
CA PRO A 166 3.38 -18.61 -2.63
C PRO A 166 1.89 -18.86 -2.40
N ASP A 167 1.51 -19.13 -1.15
CA ASP A 167 0.12 -19.35 -0.76
C ASP A 167 -0.65 -18.04 -0.59
N GLU A 168 0.03 -16.93 -0.33
CA GLU A 168 -0.55 -15.64 0.00
C GLU A 168 -0.20 -14.55 -1.00
N VAL A 169 1.01 -14.58 -1.55
CA VAL A 169 1.56 -13.55 -2.43
C VAL A 169 1.86 -14.13 -3.81
N LEU A 170 1.19 -13.59 -4.84
CA LEU A 170 1.43 -13.96 -6.24
C LEU A 170 2.72 -13.33 -6.76
N ALA A 171 2.92 -12.05 -6.47
CA ALA A 171 4.08 -11.28 -6.88
C ALA A 171 4.33 -10.11 -5.93
N VAL A 172 5.58 -9.67 -5.85
CA VAL A 172 6.02 -8.49 -5.09
C VAL A 172 6.68 -7.51 -6.04
N TYR A 173 6.32 -6.25 -5.89
CA TYR A 173 6.79 -5.15 -6.73
C TYR A 173 7.51 -4.12 -5.88
N ARG A 174 8.58 -3.54 -6.43
CA ARG A 174 9.32 -2.42 -5.85
C ARG A 174 8.87 -1.14 -6.55
N ILE A 175 7.90 -0.45 -5.95
CA ILE A 175 7.30 0.75 -6.52
C ILE A 175 8.10 1.99 -6.10
N GLY A 176 8.75 2.66 -7.03
CA GLY A 176 9.51 3.87 -6.78
C GLY A 176 8.64 4.99 -6.18
N LEU A 177 9.16 5.67 -5.18
CA LEU A 177 8.46 6.79 -4.53
C LEU A 177 8.14 7.92 -5.50
N HIS A 178 8.92 8.08 -6.58
CA HIS A 178 8.64 9.04 -7.64
C HIS A 178 7.33 8.71 -8.35
N ALA A 179 7.07 7.42 -8.67
CA ALA A 179 5.83 6.99 -9.31
C ALA A 179 4.61 7.31 -8.44
N LEU A 180 4.73 7.11 -7.11
CA LEU A 180 3.69 7.49 -6.17
C LEU A 180 3.48 9.01 -6.09
N LEU A 181 4.57 9.81 -6.14
CA LEU A 181 4.48 11.27 -6.12
C LEU A 181 3.89 11.85 -7.41
N ASP A 182 4.21 11.26 -8.56
CA ASP A 182 3.78 11.71 -9.88
C ASP A 182 2.36 11.19 -10.23
N SER A 183 1.83 10.23 -9.47
CA SER A 183 0.48 9.73 -9.66
C SER A 183 -0.57 10.84 -9.50
N ASP A 184 -1.70 10.70 -10.23
CA ASP A 184 -2.85 11.62 -10.17
C ASP A 184 -4.05 10.92 -9.49
N PRO A 185 -4.16 10.98 -8.15
CA PRO A 185 -5.25 10.35 -7.40
C PRO A 185 -6.62 10.90 -7.82
N ARG A 186 -7.56 10.00 -8.09
CA ARG A 186 -8.91 10.35 -8.54
C ARG A 186 -9.92 10.03 -7.45
N PHE A 187 -10.73 11.02 -7.09
CA PHE A 187 -11.83 10.85 -6.15
C PHE A 187 -13.14 10.79 -6.93
N LEU A 188 -13.83 9.67 -6.82
CA LEU A 188 -15.08 9.39 -7.54
C LEU A 188 -16.24 9.33 -6.56
N THR A 189 -17.37 9.94 -6.93
CA THR A 189 -18.63 9.74 -6.22
C THR A 189 -19.41 8.63 -6.91
N ILE A 190 -19.89 7.66 -6.14
CA ILE A 190 -20.72 6.55 -6.62
C ILE A 190 -22.06 6.55 -5.88
N PRO A 191 -23.17 6.11 -6.51
CA PRO A 191 -24.49 6.13 -5.88
C PRO A 191 -24.58 5.26 -4.62
N GLU A 192 -23.74 4.23 -4.50
CA GLU A 192 -23.74 3.24 -3.43
C GLU A 192 -23.00 3.70 -2.17
N SER A 193 -22.33 4.86 -2.20
CA SER A 193 -21.54 5.35 -1.08
C SER A 193 -21.59 6.86 -0.93
N ASP A 194 -21.83 7.35 0.29
CA ASP A 194 -21.72 8.77 0.64
C ASP A 194 -20.26 9.24 0.76
N GLN A 195 -19.30 8.28 0.81
CA GLN A 195 -17.87 8.57 0.87
C GLN A 195 -17.26 8.53 -0.54
N PRO A 196 -16.33 9.44 -0.86
CA PRO A 196 -15.63 9.40 -2.14
C PRO A 196 -14.77 8.12 -2.24
N ILE A 197 -14.76 7.51 -3.41
CA ILE A 197 -13.91 6.35 -3.71
C ILE A 197 -12.60 6.85 -4.31
N LEU A 198 -11.49 6.44 -3.73
CA LEU A 198 -10.16 6.77 -4.24
C LEU A 198 -9.67 5.70 -5.21
N GLN A 199 -9.26 6.15 -6.38
CA GLN A 199 -8.45 5.41 -7.34
C GLN A 199 -7.06 6.05 -7.41
N LEU A 200 -6.02 5.26 -7.16
CA LEU A 200 -4.62 5.68 -7.23
C LEU A 200 -3.95 5.01 -8.44
N PRO A 201 -3.73 5.75 -9.54
CA PRO A 201 -3.04 5.22 -10.71
C PRO A 201 -1.57 4.94 -10.39
N LEU A 202 -1.11 3.72 -10.66
CA LEU A 202 0.30 3.32 -10.60
C LEU A 202 0.58 2.36 -11.76
N GLY A 203 1.62 2.62 -12.54
CA GLY A 203 1.86 1.86 -13.76
C GLY A 203 0.64 1.92 -14.70
N ASN A 204 0.24 0.76 -15.20
CA ASN A 204 -0.96 0.58 -16.01
C ASN A 204 -2.13 -0.01 -15.20
N ASP A 205 -2.21 0.28 -13.89
CA ASP A 205 -3.28 -0.22 -13.01
C ASP A 205 -3.84 0.88 -12.10
N LEU A 206 -4.95 0.57 -11.45
CA LEU A 206 -5.62 1.41 -10.46
C LEU A 206 -5.63 0.71 -9.10
N ILE A 207 -4.95 1.30 -8.15
CA ILE A 207 -5.01 0.84 -6.77
C ILE A 207 -6.25 1.44 -6.10
N HIS A 208 -6.98 0.63 -5.35
CA HIS A 208 -8.20 1.04 -4.64
C HIS A 208 -8.02 0.98 -3.12
N ALA A 209 -8.91 1.66 -2.39
CA ALA A 209 -8.94 1.56 -0.93
C ALA A 209 -9.29 0.12 -0.48
N PRO A 210 -8.71 -0.36 0.64
CA PRO A 210 -7.94 0.39 1.65
C PRO A 210 -6.49 0.74 1.24
N THR A 211 -5.85 -0.05 0.38
CA THR A 211 -4.44 0.14 0.00
C THR A 211 -4.17 1.53 -0.58
N ALA A 212 -5.01 2.00 -1.49
CA ALA A 212 -4.87 3.33 -2.08
C ALA A 212 -4.98 4.46 -1.04
N ALA A 213 -5.90 4.35 -0.07
CA ALA A 213 -6.06 5.35 0.98
C ALA A 213 -4.81 5.46 1.86
N VAL A 214 -4.23 4.31 2.24
CA VAL A 214 -2.99 4.25 3.02
C VAL A 214 -1.81 4.83 2.23
N LEU A 215 -1.65 4.45 0.96
CA LEU A 215 -0.58 4.99 0.10
C LEU A 215 -0.76 6.48 -0.19
N TYR A 216 -2.00 6.94 -0.36
CA TYR A 216 -2.30 8.37 -0.53
C TYR A 216 -1.89 9.16 0.72
N GLN A 217 -2.27 8.70 1.92
CA GLN A 217 -1.85 9.36 3.15
C GLN A 217 -0.32 9.32 3.33
N PHE A 218 0.32 8.19 3.03
CA PHE A 218 1.79 8.09 3.05
C PHE A 218 2.43 9.12 2.12
N ARG A 219 1.93 9.26 0.89
CA ARG A 219 2.39 10.28 -0.07
C ARG A 219 2.27 11.69 0.51
N GLN A 220 1.13 12.02 1.08
CA GLN A 220 0.86 13.38 1.57
C GLN A 220 1.64 13.67 2.86
N VAL A 221 1.58 12.78 3.83
CA VAL A 221 2.23 12.97 5.13
C VAL A 221 3.73 12.76 5.03
N ALA A 222 4.17 11.56 4.64
CA ALA A 222 5.56 11.17 4.74
C ALA A 222 6.46 11.80 3.65
N LEU A 223 5.94 11.90 2.41
CA LEU A 223 6.76 12.40 1.30
C LEU A 223 6.60 13.91 1.07
N ARG A 224 5.40 14.49 1.29
CA ARG A 224 5.10 15.92 1.05
C ARG A 224 5.07 16.76 2.33
N GLY A 225 5.11 16.15 3.51
CA GLY A 225 5.09 16.85 4.80
C GLY A 225 3.73 17.47 5.17
N GLN A 226 2.63 17.00 4.58
CA GLN A 226 1.28 17.47 4.86
C GLN A 226 0.71 16.72 6.08
N ALA A 227 1.11 17.14 7.28
CA ALA A 227 0.83 16.43 8.53
C ALA A 227 -0.67 16.27 8.88
N ASP A 228 -1.54 17.11 8.31
CA ASP A 228 -2.98 17.14 8.63
C ASP A 228 -3.85 16.32 7.66
N GLU A 229 -3.25 15.62 6.68
CA GLU A 229 -4.00 14.82 5.72
C GLU A 229 -4.68 13.62 6.40
N ARG A 230 -5.97 13.40 6.11
CA ARG A 230 -6.81 12.36 6.70
C ARG A 230 -7.47 11.49 5.63
N VAL A 231 -7.63 10.20 5.91
CA VAL A 231 -8.16 9.24 4.93
C VAL A 231 -9.33 8.38 5.43
N HIS A 232 -9.72 8.49 6.68
CA HIS A 232 -10.82 7.71 7.27
C HIS A 232 -12.19 7.97 6.59
N HIS A 233 -12.32 9.06 5.85
CA HIS A 233 -13.50 9.45 5.08
C HIS A 233 -13.49 8.92 3.63
N ILE A 234 -12.44 8.23 3.20
CA ILE A 234 -12.33 7.64 1.87
C ILE A 234 -13.02 6.27 1.89
N GLY A 235 -13.95 6.05 0.97
CA GLY A 235 -14.70 4.81 0.85
C GLY A 235 -13.99 3.74 0.02
N GLU A 236 -14.43 2.49 0.21
CA GLU A 236 -14.01 1.34 -0.59
C GLU A 236 -14.94 1.14 -1.79
N PRO A 237 -14.43 0.68 -2.95
CA PRO A 237 -15.26 0.39 -4.12
C PRO A 237 -16.19 -0.80 -3.88
N VAL A 238 -17.32 -0.86 -4.61
CA VAL A 238 -18.37 -1.89 -4.42
C VAL A 238 -17.83 -3.32 -4.53
N PHE A 239 -16.87 -3.58 -5.41
CA PHE A 239 -16.29 -4.91 -5.57
C PHE A 239 -15.46 -5.37 -4.36
N ALA A 240 -14.94 -4.43 -3.55
CA ALA A 240 -14.23 -4.76 -2.31
C ALA A 240 -15.19 -5.17 -1.16
N TRP A 241 -16.51 -5.04 -1.36
CA TRP A 241 -17.52 -5.35 -0.33
C TRP A 241 -17.98 -6.82 -0.33
N ARG A 242 -17.54 -7.63 -1.33
CA ARG A 242 -17.98 -9.02 -1.56
C ARG A 242 -16.98 -10.06 -1.07
#